data_22103165c59fe9d9fa67ae34b23b5ea5
#
_entry.id   22103165c59fe9d9fa67ae34b23b5ea5
#
_cell.length_a   1.000
_cell.length_b   1.000
_cell.length_c   1.000
_cell.angle_alpha   90.00
_cell.angle_beta   90.00
_cell.angle_gamma   90.00
#
_symmetry.space_group_name_H-M   'P 1'
#
loop_
_entity.id
_entity.type
_entity.pdbx_description
1 polymer ?
#
loop_
_entity_poly.entity_id
_entity_poly.type
_entity_poly.pdbx_seq_one_letter_code
_entity_poly.pdbx_strand_id
1 'polypeptide(L)'
;VAKVYYSTNFIPKGEGSSYTSRMTVLEFSDYFHDTYKPYDEFGHGFFDEGWDKDEWDRFYCFMIWCVSYYKEYGLQDYLLPNIAARKLINDVVPEFIDFMEDEEFVPKNVRLVKIKLQETFNEKYFQLYNKKLTAHTFTAWIKKFCTTKGYKINPKQQGKHDKSNSIEYLTIGDDKWNDLARQVKEEEAKRAKE
;
A
#
# COMPACT_ATOMS: atom_id res chain seq x y z
N VAL A 1 21.76 9.32 23.57
CA VAL A 1 21.63 8.85 22.18
C VAL A 1 21.24 10.05 21.32
N ALA A 2 22.00 10.32 20.25
CA ALA A 2 21.68 11.40 19.33
C ALA A 2 20.39 11.07 18.56
N LYS A 3 19.50 12.03 18.44
CA LYS A 3 18.30 11.96 17.58
C LYS A 3 18.56 12.83 16.36
N VAL A 4 18.26 12.30 15.19
CA VAL A 4 18.41 13.00 13.91
C VAL A 4 17.02 13.12 13.29
N TYR A 5 16.68 14.34 12.88
CA TYR A 5 15.45 14.63 12.15
C TYR A 5 15.82 15.02 10.72
N TYR A 6 15.09 14.50 9.76
CA TYR A 6 15.20 14.94 8.38
C TYR A 6 13.81 14.92 7.71
N SER A 7 13.62 15.83 6.79
CA SER A 7 12.42 15.89 5.97
C SER A 7 12.77 15.52 4.54
N THR A 8 11.87 14.79 3.88
CA THR A 8 12.07 14.31 2.52
C THR A 8 10.73 14.05 1.84
N ASN A 9 10.67 14.31 0.55
CA ASN A 9 9.52 13.91 -0.28
C ASN A 9 9.60 12.45 -0.73
N PHE A 10 10.68 11.75 -0.40
CA PHE A 10 10.88 10.36 -0.78
C PHE A 10 10.76 9.44 0.42
N ILE A 11 10.22 8.24 0.20
CA ILE A 11 10.17 7.23 1.24
C ILE A 11 11.59 6.73 1.50
N PRO A 12 12.07 6.77 2.76
CA PRO A 12 13.37 6.24 3.10
C PRO A 12 13.48 4.76 2.75
N LYS A 13 14.56 4.38 2.08
CA LYS A 13 14.83 2.98 1.74
C LYS A 13 15.45 2.27 2.94
N GLY A 14 14.89 1.14 3.33
CA GLY A 14 15.41 0.28 4.39
C GLY A 14 14.41 -0.83 4.73
N GLU A 15 14.93 -1.97 5.13
CA GLU A 15 14.13 -3.14 5.49
C GLU A 15 14.69 -3.81 6.76
N GLY A 16 13.81 -4.54 7.45
CA GLY A 16 14.17 -5.34 8.61
C GLY A 16 13.86 -4.67 9.96
N SER A 17 13.82 -5.50 11.00
CA SER A 17 13.42 -5.10 12.36
C SER A 17 14.33 -4.03 12.96
N SER A 18 15.63 -4.11 12.69
CA SER A 18 16.62 -3.12 13.17
C SER A 18 16.42 -1.73 12.56
N TYR A 19 15.95 -1.65 11.31
CA TYR A 19 15.62 -0.39 10.66
C TYR A 19 14.33 0.21 11.25
N THR A 20 13.27 -0.59 11.30
CA THR A 20 11.96 -0.16 11.82
C THR A 20 12.01 0.28 13.27
N SER A 21 12.82 -0.38 14.13
CA SER A 21 12.93 -0.03 15.54
C SER A 21 13.69 1.26 15.83
N ARG A 22 14.41 1.81 14.85
CA ARG A 22 15.23 3.01 15.00
C ARG A 22 14.69 4.24 14.31
N MET A 23 13.63 4.07 13.51
CA MET A 23 13.06 5.15 12.72
C MET A 23 11.58 5.31 13.00
N THR A 24 11.20 6.53 13.33
CA THR A 24 9.80 6.93 13.37
C THR A 24 9.53 7.78 12.15
N VAL A 25 8.60 7.34 11.32
CA VAL A 25 8.19 8.07 10.12
C VAL A 25 6.91 8.81 10.44
N LEU A 26 6.87 10.09 10.11
CA LEU A 26 5.67 10.93 10.21
C LEU A 26 5.28 11.35 8.81
N GLU A 27 4.02 11.28 8.50
CA GLU A 27 3.45 11.72 7.23
C GLU A 27 2.54 12.92 7.49
N PHE A 28 2.77 13.99 6.75
CA PHE A 28 1.88 15.14 6.79
C PHE A 28 0.65 14.90 5.92
N SER A 29 -0.47 15.46 6.33
CA SER A 29 -1.71 15.45 5.56
C SER A 29 -1.53 16.19 4.23
N ASP A 30 -2.22 15.73 3.19
CA ASP A 30 -2.30 16.39 1.89
C ASP A 30 -3.34 17.54 1.90
N TYR A 31 -3.76 18.02 3.07
CA TYR A 31 -4.74 19.10 3.21
C TYR A 31 -4.27 20.37 2.49
N PHE A 32 -3.02 20.78 2.73
CA PHE A 32 -2.37 21.80 1.92
C PHE A 32 -1.60 21.14 0.78
N HIS A 33 -1.80 21.66 -0.42
CA HIS A 33 -1.22 21.14 -1.66
C HIS A 33 -0.92 22.28 -2.65
N ASP A 34 -0.43 21.98 -3.84
CA ASP A 34 0.06 22.99 -4.80
C ASP A 34 -0.98 24.06 -5.18
N THR A 35 -2.26 23.70 -5.19
CA THR A 35 -3.36 24.60 -5.55
C THR A 35 -4.16 25.13 -4.35
N TYR A 36 -3.84 24.70 -3.13
CA TYR A 36 -4.46 25.16 -1.89
C TYR A 36 -3.41 25.24 -0.78
N LYS A 37 -3.00 26.44 -0.46
CA LYS A 37 -1.89 26.72 0.48
C LYS A 37 -2.42 27.36 1.76
N PRO A 38 -1.64 27.34 2.86
CA PRO A 38 -2.01 28.05 4.08
C PRO A 38 -2.40 29.51 3.85
N TYR A 39 -1.74 30.19 2.89
CA TYR A 39 -2.04 31.57 2.54
C TYR A 39 -3.47 31.76 2.00
N ASP A 40 -3.98 30.78 1.26
CA ASP A 40 -5.35 30.82 0.69
C ASP A 40 -6.41 30.71 1.79
N GLU A 41 -6.12 30.04 2.88
CA GLU A 41 -7.03 29.84 4.01
C GLU A 41 -6.92 30.95 5.06
N PHE A 42 -5.69 31.35 5.42
CA PHE A 42 -5.44 32.23 6.56
C PHE A 42 -5.05 33.66 6.15
N GLY A 43 -4.78 33.91 4.86
CA GLY A 43 -4.31 35.20 4.36
C GLY A 43 -2.83 35.48 4.63
N HIS A 44 -2.12 34.54 5.27
CA HIS A 44 -0.69 34.57 5.54
C HIS A 44 -0.09 33.18 5.61
N GLY A 45 1.23 33.07 5.54
CA GLY A 45 1.95 31.81 5.76
C GLY A 45 2.09 31.45 7.24
N PHE A 46 2.59 30.25 7.52
CA PHE A 46 2.90 29.87 8.90
C PHE A 46 4.23 30.50 9.33
N PHE A 47 4.26 31.06 10.53
CA PHE A 47 5.45 31.65 11.17
C PHE A 47 6.04 32.84 10.42
N ASP A 48 5.26 33.52 9.59
CA ASP A 48 5.65 34.72 8.88
C ASP A 48 5.25 36.03 9.63
N GLU A 49 5.50 37.17 9.00
CA GLU A 49 5.17 38.49 9.57
C GLU A 49 3.66 38.70 9.81
N GLY A 50 2.79 37.91 9.18
CA GLY A 50 1.35 37.95 9.37
C GLY A 50 0.89 37.30 10.68
N TRP A 51 1.75 36.57 11.39
CA TRP A 51 1.39 35.95 12.67
C TRP A 51 1.36 36.97 13.78
N ASP A 52 0.19 37.21 14.33
CA ASP A 52 -0.01 38.11 15.46
C ASP A 52 0.35 37.42 16.80
N LYS A 53 0.28 38.23 17.88
CA LYS A 53 0.61 37.74 19.21
C LYS A 53 -0.34 36.62 19.67
N ASP A 54 -1.62 36.71 19.31
CA ASP A 54 -2.63 35.72 19.76
C ASP A 54 -2.42 34.38 19.05
N GLU A 55 -1.96 34.38 17.80
CA GLU A 55 -1.59 33.16 17.10
C GLU A 55 -0.34 32.49 17.71
N TRP A 56 0.67 33.29 18.04
CA TRP A 56 1.84 32.78 18.76
C TRP A 56 1.47 32.21 20.13
N ASP A 57 0.61 32.85 20.90
CA ASP A 57 0.16 32.38 22.19
C ASP A 57 -0.61 31.05 22.05
N ARG A 58 -1.50 30.92 21.05
CA ARG A 58 -2.20 29.66 20.73
C ARG A 58 -1.23 28.54 20.34
N PHE A 59 -0.23 28.87 19.52
CA PHE A 59 0.81 27.91 19.14
C PHE A 59 1.60 27.41 20.34
N TYR A 60 2.05 28.29 21.22
CA TYR A 60 2.76 27.89 22.42
C TYR A 60 1.89 27.05 23.38
N CYS A 61 0.64 27.40 23.55
CA CYS A 61 -0.30 26.58 24.34
C CYS A 61 -0.46 25.18 23.75
N PHE A 62 -0.58 25.08 22.45
CA PHE A 62 -0.65 23.78 21.75
C PHE A 62 0.64 22.96 21.94
N MET A 63 1.80 23.59 21.81
CA MET A 63 3.10 22.90 22.01
C MET A 63 3.26 22.41 23.45
N ILE A 64 2.86 23.20 24.46
CA ILE A 64 2.87 22.78 25.85
C ILE A 64 1.94 21.59 26.08
N TRP A 65 0.75 21.63 25.49
CA TRP A 65 -0.18 20.50 25.52
C TRP A 65 0.42 19.24 24.89
N CYS A 66 1.06 19.35 23.73
CA CYS A 66 1.75 18.22 23.06
C CYS A 66 2.83 17.61 23.95
N VAL A 67 3.65 18.46 24.62
CA VAL A 67 4.68 17.98 25.55
C VAL A 67 4.07 17.26 26.75
N SER A 68 3.00 17.80 27.31
CA SER A 68 2.28 17.20 28.44
C SER A 68 1.68 15.86 28.06
N TYR A 69 1.02 15.78 26.88
CA TYR A 69 0.48 14.55 26.34
C TYR A 69 1.58 13.49 26.10
N TYR A 70 2.70 13.89 25.51
CA TYR A 70 3.84 12.98 25.31
C TYR A 70 4.41 12.46 26.63
N LYS A 71 4.47 13.29 27.68
CA LYS A 71 4.96 12.85 29.00
C LYS A 71 4.04 11.82 29.65
N GLU A 72 2.74 11.93 29.40
CA GLU A 72 1.73 11.04 30.00
C GLU A 72 1.60 9.72 29.22
N TYR A 73 1.54 9.80 27.89
CA TYR A 73 1.19 8.66 27.04
C TYR A 73 2.36 8.14 26.18
N GLY A 74 3.50 8.84 26.14
CA GLY A 74 4.61 8.49 25.26
C GLY A 74 4.32 8.79 23.79
N LEU A 75 5.18 8.26 22.91
CA LEU A 75 4.99 8.36 21.47
C LEU A 75 3.88 7.40 21.05
N GLN A 76 2.83 7.95 20.45
CA GLN A 76 1.72 7.16 19.95
C GLN A 76 2.02 6.58 18.57
N ASP A 77 1.58 5.35 18.34
CA ASP A 77 1.63 4.74 17.02
C ASP A 77 0.67 5.46 16.08
N TYR A 78 1.16 5.82 14.91
CA TYR A 78 0.41 6.49 13.87
C TYR A 78 0.25 5.57 12.66
N LEU A 79 -0.98 5.43 12.19
CA LEU A 79 -1.25 4.73 10.94
C LEU A 79 -0.83 5.63 9.77
N LEU A 80 0.00 5.07 8.88
CA LEU A 80 0.57 5.75 7.73
C LEU A 80 -0.16 5.30 6.45
N PRO A 81 -1.37 5.79 6.17
CA PRO A 81 -2.24 5.26 5.11
C PRO A 81 -1.61 5.44 3.71
N ASN A 82 -0.86 6.52 3.50
CA ASN A 82 -0.30 6.82 2.19
C ASN A 82 1.09 6.22 1.98
N ILE A 83 1.85 5.94 3.04
CA ILE A 83 3.20 5.36 2.91
C ILE A 83 3.15 3.98 2.27
N ALA A 84 2.19 3.12 2.60
CA ALA A 84 2.05 1.81 1.98
C ALA A 84 1.79 1.94 0.47
N ALA A 85 0.89 2.84 0.07
CA ALA A 85 0.59 3.11 -1.34
C ALA A 85 1.79 3.74 -2.07
N ARG A 86 2.45 4.75 -1.49
CA ARG A 86 3.65 5.37 -2.05
C ARG A 86 4.82 4.38 -2.15
N LYS A 87 4.97 3.49 -1.15
CA LYS A 87 5.99 2.44 -1.19
C LYS A 87 5.71 1.45 -2.32
N LEU A 88 4.44 1.10 -2.55
CA LEU A 88 4.07 0.27 -3.68
C LEU A 88 4.43 0.95 -5.00
N ILE A 89 4.09 2.24 -5.20
CA ILE A 89 4.42 3.00 -6.41
C ILE A 89 5.94 3.08 -6.65
N ASN A 90 6.75 3.17 -5.59
CA ASN A 90 8.21 3.16 -5.72
C ASN A 90 8.80 1.78 -6.02
N ASP A 91 8.12 0.72 -5.61
CA ASP A 91 8.58 -0.66 -5.75
C ASP A 91 8.14 -1.32 -7.05
N VAL A 92 7.04 -0.84 -7.62
CA VAL A 92 6.48 -1.29 -8.91
C VAL A 92 6.15 -0.07 -9.76
N VAL A 93 5.99 -0.25 -11.06
CA VAL A 93 5.57 0.86 -11.94
C VAL A 93 4.06 1.12 -11.81
N PRO A 94 3.61 2.39 -11.98
CA PRO A 94 2.19 2.74 -11.90
C PRO A 94 1.31 1.88 -12.81
N GLU A 95 1.76 1.61 -14.05
CA GLU A 95 1.03 0.83 -15.04
C GLU A 95 0.78 -0.63 -14.59
N PHE A 96 1.64 -1.15 -13.70
CA PHE A 96 1.40 -2.46 -13.10
C PHE A 96 0.27 -2.40 -12.06
N ILE A 97 0.18 -1.30 -11.32
CA ILE A 97 -0.90 -1.10 -10.35
C ILE A 97 -2.23 -1.01 -11.08
N ASP A 98 -2.31 -0.18 -12.12
CA ASP A 98 -3.49 -0.02 -12.96
C ASP A 98 -3.92 -1.35 -13.58
N PHE A 99 -2.95 -2.12 -14.11
CA PHE A 99 -3.20 -3.46 -14.68
C PHE A 99 -3.76 -4.44 -13.65
N MET A 100 -3.24 -4.40 -12.41
CA MET A 100 -3.69 -5.31 -11.34
C MET A 100 -5.04 -4.90 -10.73
N GLU A 101 -5.44 -3.64 -10.87
CA GLU A 101 -6.74 -3.13 -10.43
C GLU A 101 -7.83 -3.32 -11.48
N ASP A 102 -7.46 -3.50 -12.74
CA ASP A 102 -8.39 -3.73 -13.83
C ASP A 102 -9.01 -5.14 -13.74
N GLU A 103 -10.29 -5.19 -13.44
CA GLU A 103 -11.03 -6.45 -13.28
C GLU A 103 -11.22 -7.22 -14.60
N GLU A 104 -11.06 -6.57 -15.75
CA GLU A 104 -11.10 -7.26 -17.05
C GLU A 104 -9.86 -8.15 -17.23
N PHE A 105 -8.67 -7.67 -16.82
CA PHE A 105 -7.44 -8.44 -16.93
C PHE A 105 -7.17 -9.32 -15.71
N VAL A 106 -7.50 -8.81 -14.51
CA VAL A 106 -7.19 -9.48 -13.23
C VAL A 106 -8.44 -9.58 -12.36
N PRO A 107 -9.46 -10.35 -12.78
CA PRO A 107 -10.64 -10.57 -11.96
C PRO A 107 -10.26 -11.21 -10.63
N LYS A 108 -10.87 -10.70 -9.54
CA LYS A 108 -10.64 -11.23 -8.19
C LYS A 108 -11.41 -12.55 -8.02
N ASN A 109 -10.89 -13.43 -7.16
CA ASN A 109 -11.48 -14.72 -6.82
C ASN A 109 -11.59 -15.71 -8.02
N VAL A 110 -10.88 -15.44 -9.11
CA VAL A 110 -10.83 -16.28 -10.30
C VAL A 110 -9.44 -16.89 -10.47
N ARG A 111 -9.41 -18.13 -10.93
CA ARG A 111 -8.15 -18.84 -11.22
C ARG A 111 -7.61 -18.43 -12.57
N LEU A 112 -6.47 -17.75 -12.58
CA LEU A 112 -5.81 -17.22 -13.77
C LEU A 112 -4.55 -18.04 -14.11
N VAL A 113 -4.25 -18.19 -15.40
CA VAL A 113 -2.98 -18.76 -15.86
C VAL A 113 -1.89 -17.68 -15.74
N LYS A 114 -0.98 -17.86 -14.82
CA LYS A 114 0.02 -16.84 -14.46
C LYS A 114 0.90 -16.40 -15.63
N ILE A 115 1.31 -17.33 -16.49
CA ILE A 115 2.14 -17.03 -17.64
C ILE A 115 1.41 -16.13 -18.64
N LYS A 116 0.13 -16.40 -18.92
CA LYS A 116 -0.69 -15.57 -19.80
C LYS A 116 -0.85 -14.16 -19.25
N LEU A 117 -1.07 -14.04 -17.94
CA LEU A 117 -1.17 -12.75 -17.26
C LEU A 117 0.12 -11.95 -17.40
N GLN A 118 1.28 -12.60 -17.26
CA GLN A 118 2.58 -11.97 -17.44
C GLN A 118 2.81 -11.54 -18.90
N GLU A 119 2.42 -12.36 -19.87
CA GLU A 119 2.55 -12.05 -21.29
C GLU A 119 1.70 -10.83 -21.65
N THR A 120 0.44 -10.80 -21.24
CA THR A 120 -0.46 -9.65 -21.45
C THR A 120 0.11 -8.35 -20.86
N PHE A 121 0.63 -8.41 -19.63
CA PHE A 121 1.28 -7.24 -19.04
C PHE A 121 2.55 -6.85 -19.79
N ASN A 122 3.39 -7.82 -20.18
CA ASN A 122 4.64 -7.56 -20.88
C ASN A 122 4.44 -6.92 -22.26
N GLU A 123 3.35 -7.18 -22.93
CA GLU A 123 3.03 -6.51 -24.20
C GLU A 123 2.86 -5.00 -24.00
N LYS A 124 2.08 -4.60 -22.98
CA LYS A 124 1.91 -3.17 -22.61
C LYS A 124 3.21 -2.56 -22.09
N TYR A 125 3.89 -3.26 -21.20
CA TYR A 125 5.12 -2.78 -20.56
C TYR A 125 6.27 -2.60 -21.55
N PHE A 126 6.41 -3.51 -22.52
CA PHE A 126 7.43 -3.42 -23.55
C PHE A 126 7.28 -2.17 -24.43
N GLN A 127 6.04 -1.79 -24.75
CA GLN A 127 5.77 -0.58 -25.53
C GLN A 127 6.24 0.70 -24.83
N LEU A 128 6.15 0.73 -23.49
CA LEU A 128 6.50 1.91 -22.70
C LEU A 128 7.99 1.97 -22.34
N TYR A 129 8.58 0.83 -22.00
CA TYR A 129 9.90 0.77 -21.37
C TYR A 129 10.94 0.03 -22.23
N ASN A 130 10.56 -0.52 -23.38
CA ASN A 130 11.41 -1.35 -24.25
C ASN A 130 12.09 -2.50 -23.47
N LYS A 131 11.42 -3.06 -22.49
CA LYS A 131 11.89 -4.14 -21.59
C LYS A 131 10.74 -5.09 -21.30
N LYS A 132 11.09 -6.35 -21.01
CA LYS A 132 10.14 -7.35 -20.51
C LYS A 132 10.45 -7.69 -19.05
N LEU A 133 9.42 -7.82 -18.23
CA LEU A 133 9.57 -8.31 -16.88
C LEU A 133 9.87 -9.82 -16.87
N THR A 134 10.83 -10.22 -16.04
CA THR A 134 11.06 -11.63 -15.76
C THR A 134 9.93 -12.22 -14.93
N ALA A 135 9.72 -13.53 -15.00
CA ALA A 135 8.72 -14.22 -14.19
C ALA A 135 8.96 -14.02 -12.67
N HIS A 136 10.22 -13.91 -12.25
CA HIS A 136 10.60 -13.63 -10.87
C HIS A 136 10.16 -12.23 -10.44
N THR A 137 10.49 -11.20 -11.23
CA THR A 137 10.13 -9.81 -10.95
C THR A 137 8.62 -9.62 -10.96
N PHE A 138 7.92 -10.20 -11.96
CA PHE A 138 6.46 -10.15 -12.04
C PHE A 138 5.80 -10.76 -10.80
N THR A 139 6.30 -11.92 -10.34
CA THR A 139 5.81 -12.57 -9.11
C THR A 139 6.07 -11.74 -7.87
N ALA A 140 7.24 -11.11 -7.78
CA ALA A 140 7.58 -10.23 -6.65
C ALA A 140 6.65 -9.01 -6.60
N TRP A 141 6.34 -8.42 -7.75
CA TRP A 141 5.42 -7.29 -7.86
C TRP A 141 3.98 -7.66 -7.47
N ILE A 142 3.49 -8.82 -7.93
CA ILE A 142 2.17 -9.34 -7.50
C ILE A 142 2.12 -9.47 -5.97
N LYS A 143 3.15 -10.06 -5.36
CA LYS A 143 3.20 -10.22 -3.89
C LYS A 143 3.14 -8.87 -3.19
N LYS A 144 3.94 -7.88 -3.63
CA LYS A 144 3.94 -6.53 -3.05
C LYS A 144 2.58 -5.86 -3.18
N PHE A 145 1.99 -5.90 -4.38
CA PHE A 145 0.66 -5.36 -4.63
C PHE A 145 -0.39 -5.99 -3.70
N CYS A 146 -0.47 -7.32 -3.67
CA CYS A 146 -1.45 -8.03 -2.86
C CYS A 146 -1.26 -7.77 -1.36
N THR A 147 -0.01 -7.74 -0.88
CA THR A 147 0.27 -7.41 0.53
C THR A 147 -0.18 -6.00 0.89
N THR A 148 0.09 -5.02 0.02
CA THR A 148 -0.30 -3.62 0.26
C THR A 148 -1.81 -3.42 0.22
N LYS A 149 -2.51 -4.10 -0.68
CA LYS A 149 -3.98 -4.01 -0.82
C LYS A 149 -4.75 -4.97 0.10
N GLY A 150 -4.06 -5.80 0.87
CA GLY A 150 -4.68 -6.79 1.77
C GLY A 150 -5.25 -8.03 1.06
N TYR A 151 -4.93 -8.22 -0.22
CA TYR A 151 -5.39 -9.39 -0.97
C TYR A 151 -4.61 -10.66 -0.60
N LYS A 152 -5.29 -11.81 -0.68
CA LYS A 152 -4.70 -13.14 -0.48
C LYS A 152 -4.30 -13.75 -1.81
N ILE A 153 -3.10 -14.33 -1.87
CA ILE A 153 -2.59 -15.02 -3.05
C ILE A 153 -2.76 -16.53 -2.87
N ASN A 154 -3.36 -17.19 -3.87
CA ASN A 154 -3.55 -18.64 -3.93
C ASN A 154 -4.09 -19.19 -2.61
N PRO A 155 -5.30 -18.80 -2.17
CA PRO A 155 -5.88 -19.32 -0.94
C PRO A 155 -5.89 -20.84 -0.98
N LYS A 156 -5.71 -21.50 0.17
CA LYS A 156 -5.39 -22.93 0.37
C LYS A 156 -6.23 -23.95 -0.39
N GLN A 157 -7.33 -23.57 -0.98
CA GLN A 157 -8.29 -24.48 -1.63
C GLN A 157 -8.11 -24.56 -3.15
N GLN A 158 -7.24 -23.73 -3.75
CA GLN A 158 -6.97 -23.81 -5.18
C GLN A 158 -5.50 -24.22 -5.40
N GLY A 159 -5.31 -25.35 -6.05
CA GLY A 159 -3.99 -25.85 -6.38
C GLY A 159 -3.20 -24.82 -7.19
N LYS A 160 -1.99 -24.48 -6.75
CA LYS A 160 -1.08 -23.57 -7.41
C LYS A 160 -0.57 -24.11 -8.74
N HIS A 161 -0.42 -25.44 -8.83
CA HIS A 161 0.10 -26.13 -9.99
C HIS A 161 -0.85 -27.23 -10.44
N ASP A 162 -1.02 -27.35 -11.74
CA ASP A 162 -1.50 -28.58 -12.36
C ASP A 162 -0.29 -29.48 -12.63
N LYS A 163 -0.19 -30.56 -11.86
CA LYS A 163 0.94 -31.49 -11.97
C LYS A 163 1.02 -32.20 -13.33
N SER A 164 -0.11 -32.31 -14.04
CA SER A 164 -0.17 -32.98 -15.35
C SER A 164 0.38 -32.09 -16.48
N ASN A 165 0.19 -30.77 -16.39
CA ASN A 165 0.51 -29.84 -17.48
C ASN A 165 1.59 -28.79 -17.16
N SER A 166 2.21 -28.85 -15.99
CA SER A 166 3.20 -27.85 -15.50
C SER A 166 2.71 -26.39 -15.53
N ILE A 167 1.39 -26.18 -15.51
CA ILE A 167 0.78 -24.85 -15.58
C ILE A 167 0.74 -24.25 -14.16
N GLU A 168 1.31 -23.07 -14.02
CA GLU A 168 1.23 -22.29 -12.78
C GLU A 168 0.00 -21.37 -12.82
N TYR A 169 -0.86 -21.50 -11.81
CA TYR A 169 -2.05 -20.70 -11.64
C TYR A 169 -1.86 -19.66 -10.56
N LEU A 170 -2.57 -18.54 -10.74
CA LEU A 170 -2.66 -17.43 -9.78
C LEU A 170 -4.13 -17.17 -9.47
N THR A 171 -4.45 -17.06 -8.19
CA THR A 171 -5.75 -16.56 -7.72
C THR A 171 -5.49 -15.43 -6.75
N ILE A 172 -6.13 -14.29 -6.95
CA ILE A 172 -6.11 -13.15 -6.04
C ILE A 172 -7.45 -13.08 -5.36
N GLY A 173 -7.46 -13.36 -4.05
CA GLY A 173 -8.67 -13.35 -3.22
C GLY A 173 -8.82 -12.04 -2.48
N ASP A 174 -10.02 -11.47 -2.52
CA ASP A 174 -10.44 -10.32 -1.71
C ASP A 174 -11.15 -10.78 -0.41
N ASP A 175 -11.78 -9.85 0.30
CA ASP A 175 -12.49 -10.15 1.56
C ASP A 175 -13.68 -11.12 1.37
N LYS A 176 -14.28 -11.15 0.17
CA LYS A 176 -15.39 -12.04 -0.16
C LYS A 176 -14.94 -13.50 -0.35
N TRP A 177 -13.64 -13.74 -0.50
CA TRP A 177 -13.08 -15.07 -0.71
C TRP A 177 -13.47 -16.07 0.40
N ASN A 178 -13.45 -15.63 1.66
CA ASN A 178 -13.78 -16.50 2.79
C ASN A 178 -15.25 -16.94 2.77
N ASP A 179 -16.15 -16.07 2.31
CA ASP A 179 -17.59 -16.35 2.22
C ASP A 179 -17.88 -17.29 1.05
N LEU A 180 -17.27 -17.06 -0.12
CA LEU A 180 -17.35 -17.96 -1.27
C LEU A 180 -16.80 -19.36 -0.95
N ALA A 181 -15.66 -19.44 -0.29
CA ALA A 181 -15.07 -20.71 0.12
C ALA A 181 -15.95 -21.49 1.12
N ARG A 182 -16.68 -20.79 1.98
CA ARG A 182 -17.66 -21.40 2.90
C ARG A 182 -18.88 -21.92 2.15
N GLN A 183 -19.43 -21.12 1.23
CA GLN A 183 -20.59 -21.52 0.41
C GLN A 183 -20.29 -22.76 -0.43
N VAL A 184 -19.13 -22.82 -1.10
CA VAL A 184 -18.71 -23.98 -1.89
C VAL A 184 -18.63 -25.25 -1.02
N LYS A 185 -18.05 -25.14 0.19
CA LYS A 185 -17.98 -26.29 1.12
C LYS A 185 -19.35 -26.75 1.59
N GLU A 186 -20.26 -25.81 1.85
CA GLU A 186 -21.64 -26.14 2.24
C GLU A 186 -22.41 -26.84 1.11
N GLU A 187 -22.21 -26.40 -0.15
CA GLU A 187 -22.79 -27.03 -1.33
C GLU A 187 -22.21 -28.43 -1.59
N GLU A 188 -20.89 -28.59 -1.49
CA GLU A 188 -20.23 -29.90 -1.61
C GLU A 188 -20.69 -30.87 -0.53
N ALA A 189 -20.86 -30.39 0.71
CA ALA A 189 -21.36 -31.21 1.80
C ALA A 189 -22.84 -31.58 1.64
N LYS A 190 -23.66 -30.77 0.97
CA LYS A 190 -25.06 -31.12 0.62
C LYS A 190 -25.09 -32.16 -0.45
N ARG A 191 -24.31 -32.04 -1.53
CA ARG A 191 -24.24 -33.03 -2.63
C ARG A 191 -23.69 -34.39 -2.20
N ALA A 192 -22.82 -34.40 -1.16
CA ALA A 192 -22.32 -35.68 -0.62
C ALA A 192 -23.32 -36.42 0.29
N LYS A 193 -24.44 -35.80 0.63
CA LYS A 193 -25.51 -36.37 1.46
C LYS A 193 -26.75 -36.81 0.64
N GLU A 194 -26.80 -36.40 -0.61
CA GLU A 194 -27.74 -36.89 -1.63
C GLU A 194 -27.19 -38.12 -2.35
#